data_aa57cd2618459552daece15d39344f31
#
_entry.id   aa57cd2618459552daece15d39344f31
#
_cell.length_a   1.000
_cell.length_b   1.000
_cell.length_c   1.000
_cell.angle_alpha   90.00
_cell.angle_beta   90.00
_cell.angle_gamma   90.00
#
_symmetry.space_group_name_H-M   'P 1'
#
loop_
_entity.id
_entity.type
_entity.pdbx_description
1 polymer ?
#
loop_
_entity_poly.entity_id
_entity_poly.type
_entity_poly.pdbx_seq_one_letter_code
_entity_poly.pdbx_strand_id
1 'polypeptide(L)'
;MSTTSPSPASPGASGGGDLPYRLVATDLDGTLLTSGETVSERTRAALAAATGAGALHIIVTGRSAVWARPVFDEIGYTGIAVCGQGAQVYDAGAHKLLTSLTLDRRLAAIAIEKIEAETGPLAIAANQDGLDGQVLAVPGYELLIGSDLPVVRVERGELFDAPLSKLYIQHHALTDDALAEAARRAAGDLVGVVMAGAGVVELLPLGLSKATGLAVAARRLGVRAADTIAFGDMPNDVPMFGWAAHGVAMANAHEELLAVADAVTASNDEDGVAEVLERLYPQ
;
A
#
# COMPACT_ATOMS: atom_id res chain seq x y z
N MET A 1 -64.93 10.68 7.35
CA MET A 1 -63.82 11.25 6.56
C MET A 1 -62.53 10.57 7.01
N SER A 2 -62.17 9.49 6.32
CA SER A 2 -60.97 8.72 6.62
C SER A 2 -59.84 9.23 5.76
N THR A 3 -58.79 9.77 6.40
CA THR A 3 -57.54 10.19 5.73
C THR A 3 -56.54 9.04 5.75
N THR A 4 -56.36 8.41 4.60
CA THR A 4 -55.29 7.45 4.35
C THR A 4 -54.00 8.20 4.07
N SER A 5 -52.99 8.04 4.96
CA SER A 5 -51.61 8.47 4.71
C SER A 5 -50.93 7.55 3.74
N PRO A 6 -50.11 8.03 2.80
CA PRO A 6 -49.35 7.19 1.90
C PRO A 6 -48.13 6.57 2.64
N SER A 7 -47.94 5.27 2.44
CA SER A 7 -46.78 4.50 2.89
C SER A 7 -45.51 4.97 2.15
N PRO A 8 -44.34 5.03 2.79
CA PRO A 8 -43.10 5.38 2.10
C PRO A 8 -42.69 4.25 1.16
N ALA A 9 -42.36 4.60 -0.08
CA ALA A 9 -41.82 3.71 -1.08
C ALA A 9 -40.49 3.11 -0.62
N SER A 10 -40.38 1.79 -0.69
CA SER A 10 -39.12 1.05 -0.52
C SER A 10 -38.12 1.46 -1.61
N PRO A 11 -36.83 1.68 -1.30
CA PRO A 11 -35.84 1.92 -2.33
C PRO A 11 -35.67 0.63 -3.15
N GLY A 12 -35.83 0.78 -4.46
CA GLY A 12 -35.74 -0.30 -5.43
C GLY A 12 -34.37 -1.01 -5.32
N ALA A 13 -34.42 -2.33 -5.21
CA ALA A 13 -33.26 -3.18 -5.40
C ALA A 13 -32.79 -3.03 -6.85
N SER A 14 -31.67 -2.35 -7.05
CA SER A 14 -30.93 -2.36 -8.31
C SER A 14 -30.41 -3.79 -8.51
N GLY A 15 -30.78 -4.42 -9.63
CA GLY A 15 -30.33 -5.73 -10.04
C GLY A 15 -28.82 -5.72 -10.27
N GLY A 16 -28.04 -6.12 -9.24
CA GLY A 16 -26.66 -6.48 -9.39
C GLY A 16 -26.59 -7.99 -9.51
N GLY A 17 -26.13 -8.51 -10.66
CA GLY A 17 -25.63 -9.86 -10.76
C GLY A 17 -24.59 -10.08 -9.67
N ASP A 18 -24.52 -11.30 -9.15
CA ASP A 18 -23.56 -11.67 -8.09
C ASP A 18 -22.14 -11.50 -8.66
N LEU A 19 -21.44 -10.42 -8.29
CA LEU A 19 -20.04 -10.20 -8.66
C LEU A 19 -19.18 -11.20 -7.92
N PRO A 20 -18.18 -11.82 -8.57
CA PRO A 20 -17.26 -12.73 -7.88
C PRO A 20 -16.56 -12.02 -6.71
N TYR A 21 -16.13 -10.78 -6.93
CA TYR A 21 -15.64 -9.86 -5.90
C TYR A 21 -16.14 -8.46 -6.19
N ARG A 22 -16.50 -7.73 -5.14
CA ARG A 22 -16.95 -6.33 -5.25
C ARG A 22 -15.80 -5.32 -5.18
N LEU A 23 -14.62 -5.80 -4.72
CA LEU A 23 -13.41 -4.99 -4.60
C LEU A 23 -12.21 -5.78 -5.12
N VAL A 24 -11.49 -5.15 -6.03
CA VAL A 24 -10.15 -5.54 -6.47
C VAL A 24 -9.16 -4.63 -5.75
N ALA A 25 -8.31 -5.17 -4.91
CA ALA A 25 -7.21 -4.47 -4.27
C ALA A 25 -5.90 -4.90 -4.91
N THR A 26 -5.12 -3.97 -5.45
CA THR A 26 -3.83 -4.28 -6.06
C THR A 26 -2.72 -3.52 -5.33
N ASP A 27 -1.61 -4.19 -5.02
CA ASP A 27 -0.37 -3.46 -4.85
C ASP A 27 0.01 -2.76 -6.15
N LEU A 28 0.97 -1.85 -6.09
CA LEU A 28 1.40 -1.04 -7.22
C LEU A 28 2.69 -1.59 -7.84
N ASP A 29 3.78 -1.52 -7.10
CA ASP A 29 5.13 -1.86 -7.56
C ASP A 29 5.34 -3.38 -7.59
N GLY A 30 5.76 -3.95 -8.72
CA GLY A 30 5.93 -5.40 -8.84
C GLY A 30 4.62 -6.19 -8.95
N THR A 31 3.47 -5.52 -8.94
CA THR A 31 2.14 -6.12 -9.05
C THR A 31 1.33 -5.51 -10.19
N LEU A 32 0.87 -4.26 -10.04
CA LEU A 32 0.10 -3.56 -11.08
C LEU A 32 1.00 -2.97 -12.15
N LEU A 33 2.16 -2.43 -11.74
CA LEU A 33 3.17 -1.90 -12.64
C LEU A 33 4.09 -3.02 -13.15
N THR A 34 4.41 -2.95 -14.44
CA THR A 34 5.51 -3.72 -15.03
C THR A 34 6.87 -3.22 -14.50
N SER A 35 7.95 -3.94 -14.76
CA SER A 35 9.32 -3.49 -14.47
C SER A 35 9.70 -2.18 -15.19
N GLY A 36 8.96 -1.81 -16.24
CA GLY A 36 9.04 -0.51 -16.92
C GLY A 36 8.22 0.61 -16.29
N GLU A 37 7.72 0.42 -15.06
CA GLU A 37 6.87 1.38 -14.30
C GLU A 37 5.59 1.81 -15.03
N THR A 38 5.04 0.96 -15.90
CA THR A 38 3.81 1.21 -16.66
C THR A 38 2.75 0.14 -16.38
N VAL A 39 1.48 0.44 -16.64
CA VAL A 39 0.40 -0.56 -16.67
C VAL A 39 0.14 -0.94 -18.13
N SER A 40 0.17 -2.22 -18.45
CA SER A 40 -0.08 -2.71 -19.81
C SER A 40 -1.49 -2.39 -20.29
N GLU A 41 -1.69 -2.36 -21.62
CA GLU A 41 -3.04 -2.18 -22.19
C GLU A 41 -3.99 -3.32 -21.78
N ARG A 42 -3.48 -4.55 -21.69
CA ARG A 42 -4.26 -5.72 -21.26
C ARG A 42 -4.74 -5.58 -19.82
N THR A 43 -3.85 -5.21 -18.91
CA THR A 43 -4.19 -4.99 -17.49
C THR A 43 -5.17 -3.83 -17.33
N ARG A 44 -4.99 -2.72 -18.08
CA ARG A 44 -5.96 -1.61 -18.10
C ARG A 44 -7.36 -2.07 -18.58
N ALA A 45 -7.42 -2.87 -19.66
CA ALA A 45 -8.66 -3.38 -20.20
C ALA A 45 -9.37 -4.32 -19.22
N ALA A 46 -8.62 -5.22 -18.56
CA ALA A 46 -9.15 -6.14 -17.55
C ALA A 46 -9.71 -5.40 -16.31
N LEU A 47 -9.00 -4.37 -15.82
CA LEU A 47 -9.50 -3.50 -14.74
C LEU A 47 -10.73 -2.71 -15.17
N ALA A 48 -10.77 -2.21 -16.41
CA ALA A 48 -11.94 -1.52 -16.96
C ALA A 48 -13.14 -2.45 -17.07
N ALA A 49 -12.95 -3.72 -17.46
CA ALA A 49 -14.02 -4.72 -17.48
C ALA A 49 -14.55 -4.99 -16.07
N ALA A 50 -13.69 -5.21 -15.09
CA ALA A 50 -14.09 -5.42 -13.70
C ALA A 50 -14.86 -4.21 -13.14
N THR A 51 -14.37 -2.99 -13.35
CA THR A 51 -15.03 -1.77 -12.89
C THR A 51 -16.31 -1.49 -13.67
N GLY A 52 -16.36 -1.78 -14.96
CA GLY A 52 -17.55 -1.72 -15.80
C GLY A 52 -18.64 -2.70 -15.36
N ALA A 53 -18.27 -3.86 -14.82
CA ALA A 53 -19.20 -4.82 -14.21
C ALA A 53 -19.71 -4.35 -12.82
N GLY A 54 -19.12 -3.29 -12.24
CA GLY A 54 -19.49 -2.73 -10.95
C GLY A 54 -18.58 -3.05 -9.78
N ALA A 55 -17.45 -3.70 -10.01
CA ALA A 55 -16.42 -3.86 -8.99
C ALA A 55 -15.70 -2.53 -8.74
N LEU A 56 -15.22 -2.32 -7.51
CA LEU A 56 -14.35 -1.19 -7.17
C LEU A 56 -12.89 -1.62 -7.31
N HIS A 57 -12.02 -0.67 -7.59
CA HIS A 57 -10.57 -0.89 -7.59
C HIS A 57 -9.91 0.05 -6.60
N ILE A 58 -9.08 -0.49 -5.70
CA ILE A 58 -8.24 0.25 -4.78
C ILE A 58 -6.79 -0.14 -5.02
N ILE A 59 -5.93 0.83 -5.27
CA ILE A 59 -4.47 0.65 -5.25
C ILE A 59 -3.98 0.78 -3.81
N VAL A 60 -3.15 -0.18 -3.36
CA VAL A 60 -2.63 -0.26 -1.99
C VAL A 60 -1.11 -0.31 -2.04
N THR A 61 -0.45 0.80 -1.78
CA THR A 61 1.00 0.94 -2.03
C THR A 61 1.80 1.40 -0.81
N GLY A 62 3.07 1.02 -0.79
CA GLY A 62 4.06 1.59 0.13
C GLY A 62 4.43 3.04 -0.20
N ARG A 63 4.26 3.49 -1.44
CA ARG A 63 4.52 4.88 -1.83
C ARG A 63 3.59 5.83 -1.04
N SER A 64 4.12 6.98 -0.60
CA SER A 64 3.26 8.05 -0.07
C SER A 64 2.36 8.61 -1.18
N ALA A 65 1.26 9.29 -0.81
CA ALA A 65 0.33 9.87 -1.77
C ALA A 65 1.02 10.85 -2.75
N VAL A 66 1.97 11.65 -2.25
CA VAL A 66 2.80 12.56 -3.07
C VAL A 66 3.60 11.78 -4.10
N TRP A 67 4.20 10.68 -3.68
CA TRP A 67 5.05 9.85 -4.53
C TRP A 67 4.25 8.99 -5.52
N ALA A 68 3.09 8.50 -5.11
CA ALA A 68 2.22 7.70 -5.98
C ALA A 68 1.48 8.55 -7.03
N ARG A 69 1.27 9.85 -6.76
CA ARG A 69 0.47 10.73 -7.61
C ARG A 69 0.93 10.78 -9.07
N PRO A 70 2.22 10.99 -9.42
CA PRO A 70 2.65 11.01 -10.81
C PRO A 70 2.26 9.72 -11.56
N VAL A 71 2.39 8.57 -10.89
CA VAL A 71 1.98 7.28 -11.44
C VAL A 71 0.46 7.21 -11.62
N PHE A 72 -0.32 7.67 -10.64
CA PHE A 72 -1.79 7.72 -10.75
C PHE A 72 -2.25 8.61 -11.90
N ASP A 73 -1.62 9.78 -12.08
CA ASP A 73 -1.91 10.70 -13.17
C ASP A 73 -1.59 10.05 -14.53
N GLU A 74 -0.45 9.35 -14.65
CA GLU A 74 -0.03 8.67 -15.88
C GLU A 74 -0.97 7.52 -16.27
N ILE A 75 -1.38 6.72 -15.29
CA ILE A 75 -2.30 5.59 -15.54
C ILE A 75 -3.78 6.01 -15.59
N GLY A 76 -4.09 7.29 -15.33
CA GLY A 76 -5.45 7.82 -15.29
C GLY A 76 -6.28 7.33 -14.10
N TYR A 77 -5.62 6.98 -12.97
CA TYR A 77 -6.32 6.49 -11.78
C TYR A 77 -6.92 7.64 -10.98
N THR A 78 -8.23 7.60 -10.77
CA THR A 78 -8.99 8.62 -10.03
C THR A 78 -9.74 8.05 -8.81
N GLY A 79 -9.46 6.79 -8.47
CA GLY A 79 -10.10 6.10 -7.34
C GLY A 79 -9.52 6.47 -5.97
N ILE A 80 -10.01 5.77 -4.96
CA ILE A 80 -9.43 5.81 -3.61
C ILE A 80 -8.21 4.91 -3.57
N ALA A 81 -7.07 5.44 -3.13
CA ALA A 81 -5.85 4.70 -2.91
C ALA A 81 -5.50 4.62 -1.43
N VAL A 82 -4.80 3.57 -1.06
CA VAL A 82 -4.15 3.39 0.24
C VAL A 82 -2.66 3.55 0.01
N CYS A 83 -2.08 4.59 0.59
CA CYS A 83 -0.68 4.97 0.42
C CYS A 83 0.09 4.86 1.74
N GLY A 84 1.43 4.89 1.65
CA GLY A 84 2.31 4.90 2.82
C GLY A 84 2.14 3.67 3.71
N GLN A 85 2.03 2.47 3.14
CA GLN A 85 1.81 1.21 3.86
C GLN A 85 0.50 1.18 4.68
N GLY A 86 -0.50 2.00 4.30
CA GLY A 86 -1.76 2.11 5.04
C GLY A 86 -1.90 3.39 5.87
N ALA A 87 -0.84 4.20 5.99
CA ALA A 87 -0.87 5.46 6.73
C ALA A 87 -1.84 6.48 6.14
N GLN A 88 -1.99 6.47 4.82
CA GLN A 88 -2.76 7.48 4.10
C GLN A 88 -3.88 6.80 3.28
N VAL A 89 -5.11 7.29 3.43
CA VAL A 89 -6.20 7.02 2.48
C VAL A 89 -6.36 8.28 1.64
N TYR A 90 -6.16 8.13 0.34
CA TYR A 90 -6.04 9.23 -0.61
C TYR A 90 -7.10 9.12 -1.70
N ASP A 91 -7.81 10.21 -1.96
CA ASP A 91 -8.69 10.36 -3.11
C ASP A 91 -7.88 10.95 -4.25
N ALA A 92 -7.53 10.11 -5.23
CA ALA A 92 -6.68 10.52 -6.35
C ALA A 92 -7.39 11.51 -7.27
N GLY A 93 -8.70 11.34 -7.51
CA GLY A 93 -9.49 12.23 -8.34
C GLY A 93 -9.70 13.62 -7.75
N ALA A 94 -9.88 13.71 -6.42
CA ALA A 94 -10.03 14.98 -5.71
C ALA A 94 -8.70 15.57 -5.22
N HIS A 95 -7.59 14.85 -5.38
CA HIS A 95 -6.27 15.18 -4.85
C HIS A 95 -6.33 15.53 -3.35
N LYS A 96 -6.87 14.61 -2.56
CA LYS A 96 -7.15 14.87 -1.14
C LYS A 96 -6.79 13.68 -0.25
N LEU A 97 -6.08 13.95 0.83
CA LEU A 97 -5.96 13.00 1.94
C LEU A 97 -7.29 12.93 2.69
N LEU A 98 -7.87 11.73 2.76
CA LEU A 98 -9.07 11.44 3.54
C LEU A 98 -8.74 11.04 4.97
N THR A 99 -7.60 10.37 5.16
CA THR A 99 -6.98 10.09 6.46
C THR A 99 -5.46 10.14 6.30
N SER A 100 -4.78 10.52 7.37
CA SER A 100 -3.32 10.36 7.51
C SER A 100 -2.98 9.98 8.95
N LEU A 101 -2.11 9.00 9.12
CA LEU A 101 -1.55 8.55 10.38
C LEU A 101 -0.06 8.82 10.38
N THR A 102 0.42 9.48 11.44
CA THR A 102 1.84 9.82 11.58
C THR A 102 2.55 8.90 12.56
N LEU A 103 3.82 8.64 12.30
CA LEU A 103 4.71 7.95 13.20
C LEU A 103 5.02 8.87 14.40
N ASP A 104 4.87 8.35 15.62
CA ASP A 104 5.29 9.09 16.81
C ASP A 104 6.81 9.29 16.77
N ARG A 105 7.23 10.55 16.68
CA ARG A 105 8.63 10.95 16.47
C ARG A 105 9.52 10.59 17.66
N ARG A 106 8.98 10.56 18.88
CA ARG A 106 9.73 10.17 20.09
C ARG A 106 9.95 8.66 20.12
N LEU A 107 8.89 7.89 19.85
CA LEU A 107 9.01 6.44 19.75
C LEU A 107 9.92 6.04 18.61
N ALA A 108 9.86 6.73 17.47
CA ALA A 108 10.75 6.50 16.34
C ALA A 108 12.23 6.75 16.69
N ALA A 109 12.54 7.84 17.40
CA ALA A 109 13.90 8.14 17.84
C ALA A 109 14.43 7.06 18.81
N ILE A 110 13.60 6.65 19.79
CA ILE A 110 13.98 5.56 20.73
C ILE A 110 14.16 4.24 19.97
N ALA A 111 13.32 3.94 18.98
CA ALA A 111 13.42 2.75 18.17
C ALA A 111 14.74 2.70 17.40
N ILE A 112 15.14 3.81 16.77
CA ILE A 112 16.42 3.93 16.10
C ILE A 112 17.60 3.70 17.07
N GLU A 113 17.58 4.31 18.26
CA GLU A 113 18.63 4.12 19.27
C GLU A 113 18.75 2.63 19.69
N LYS A 114 17.60 1.96 19.90
CA LYS A 114 17.59 0.53 20.24
C LYS A 114 18.13 -0.36 19.11
N ILE A 115 17.75 -0.07 17.87
CA ILE A 115 18.23 -0.83 16.72
C ILE A 115 19.74 -0.63 16.55
N GLU A 116 20.22 0.60 16.63
CA GLU A 116 21.66 0.90 16.53
C GLU A 116 22.49 0.30 17.66
N ALA A 117 21.93 0.16 18.85
CA ALA A 117 22.58 -0.53 19.96
C ALA A 117 22.82 -2.02 19.65
N GLU A 118 21.97 -2.63 18.81
CA GLU A 118 22.11 -4.02 18.39
C GLU A 118 22.93 -4.19 17.11
N THR A 119 22.73 -3.28 16.13
CA THR A 119 23.30 -3.45 14.77
C THR A 119 24.52 -2.59 14.49
N GLY A 120 24.72 -1.51 15.23
CA GLY A 120 25.62 -0.42 14.86
C GLY A 120 24.92 0.69 14.08
N PRO A 121 25.66 1.69 13.58
CA PRO A 121 25.11 2.89 12.97
C PRO A 121 24.24 2.60 11.76
N LEU A 122 23.10 3.27 11.68
CA LEU A 122 22.17 3.20 10.57
C LEU A 122 22.24 4.43 9.66
N ALA A 123 22.08 4.20 8.35
CA ALA A 123 21.68 5.24 7.42
C ALA A 123 20.16 5.36 7.45
N ILE A 124 19.65 6.60 7.55
CA ILE A 124 18.22 6.86 7.83
C ILE A 124 17.68 7.86 6.84
N ALA A 125 16.45 7.60 6.38
CA ALA A 125 15.64 8.61 5.71
C ALA A 125 14.24 8.64 6.33
N ALA A 126 13.50 9.70 6.05
CA ALA A 126 12.16 9.91 6.56
C ALA A 126 11.23 10.40 5.46
N ASN A 127 9.98 9.95 5.49
CA ASN A 127 8.93 10.52 4.65
C ASN A 127 8.10 11.48 5.50
N GLN A 128 8.13 12.77 5.16
CA GLN A 128 7.25 13.74 5.80
C GLN A 128 5.79 13.44 5.45
N ASP A 129 4.91 13.69 6.40
CA ASP A 129 3.47 13.55 6.17
C ASP A 129 2.89 14.74 5.39
N GLY A 130 1.78 14.50 4.69
CA GLY A 130 1.06 15.51 3.93
C GLY A 130 1.24 15.40 2.41
N LEU A 131 0.47 16.20 1.67
CA LEU A 131 0.54 16.26 0.19
C LEU A 131 1.74 17.07 -0.33
N ASP A 132 2.39 17.82 0.54
CA ASP A 132 3.62 18.56 0.26
C ASP A 132 4.84 17.93 0.97
N GLY A 133 4.66 16.70 1.51
CA GLY A 133 5.69 15.99 2.26
C GLY A 133 6.90 15.65 1.39
N GLN A 134 8.08 15.85 1.95
CA GLN A 134 9.37 15.57 1.30
C GLN A 134 10.00 14.29 1.85
N VAL A 135 10.91 13.72 1.09
CA VAL A 135 11.81 12.68 1.60
C VAL A 135 13.05 13.39 2.15
N LEU A 136 13.27 13.23 3.45
CA LEU A 136 14.46 13.71 4.14
C LEU A 136 15.45 12.57 4.27
N ALA A 137 16.72 12.79 4.01
CA ALA A 137 17.74 11.75 4.15
C ALA A 137 19.00 12.28 4.82
N VAL A 138 19.50 11.56 5.83
CA VAL A 138 20.80 11.86 6.40
C VAL A 138 21.95 11.40 5.48
N PRO A 139 23.18 11.95 5.64
CA PRO A 139 24.34 11.46 4.93
C PRO A 139 24.52 9.93 5.14
N GLY A 140 24.84 9.22 4.05
CA GLY A 140 25.01 7.77 4.05
C GLY A 140 23.76 6.96 3.68
N TYR A 141 22.57 7.54 3.67
CA TYR A 141 21.39 6.88 3.11
C TYR A 141 21.41 6.92 1.58
N GLU A 142 21.34 5.76 0.96
CA GLU A 142 21.33 5.59 -0.49
C GLU A 142 19.89 5.37 -0.98
N LEU A 143 19.44 6.17 -1.94
CA LEU A 143 18.16 5.96 -2.59
C LEU A 143 18.32 4.84 -3.62
N LEU A 144 17.72 3.69 -3.31
CA LEU A 144 17.80 2.50 -4.16
C LEU A 144 16.71 2.46 -5.23
N ILE A 145 15.69 3.30 -5.11
CA ILE A 145 14.60 3.37 -6.07
C ILE A 145 14.91 4.57 -6.97
N GLY A 146 14.92 4.33 -8.29
CA GLY A 146 15.07 5.35 -9.32
C GLY A 146 13.92 6.36 -9.26
N SER A 147 13.96 7.23 -8.28
CA SER A 147 12.93 8.20 -8.03
C SER A 147 13.45 9.57 -8.38
N ASP A 148 12.76 10.25 -9.26
CA ASP A 148 12.86 11.71 -9.44
C ASP A 148 12.32 12.48 -8.23
N LEU A 149 12.14 11.78 -7.07
CA LEU A 149 11.69 12.43 -5.86
C LEU A 149 12.72 13.42 -5.35
N PRO A 150 12.31 14.65 -5.06
CA PRO A 150 13.18 15.61 -4.42
C PRO A 150 13.52 15.11 -3.01
N VAL A 151 14.78 14.71 -2.83
CA VAL A 151 15.34 14.32 -1.54
C VAL A 151 16.07 15.51 -0.96
N VAL A 152 15.67 15.88 0.24
CA VAL A 152 16.32 16.93 1.01
C VAL A 152 17.33 16.28 1.95
N ARG A 153 18.63 16.64 1.80
CA ARG A 153 19.67 16.20 2.73
C ARG A 153 19.62 17.06 4.00
N VAL A 154 19.53 16.39 5.13
CA VAL A 154 19.36 17.01 6.43
C VAL A 154 20.28 16.38 7.46
N GLU A 155 20.56 17.09 8.55
CA GLU A 155 21.18 16.52 9.74
C GLU A 155 20.20 15.60 10.47
N ARG A 156 20.72 14.63 11.20
CA ARG A 156 19.90 13.59 11.85
C ARG A 156 18.80 14.13 12.77
N GLY A 157 19.08 15.22 13.51
CA GLY A 157 18.12 15.88 14.40
C GLY A 157 16.92 16.44 13.64
N GLU A 158 17.16 16.99 12.46
CA GLU A 158 16.13 17.64 11.62
C GLU A 158 15.10 16.66 11.03
N LEU A 159 15.42 15.34 10.99
CA LEU A 159 14.47 14.32 10.56
C LEU A 159 13.17 14.34 11.37
N PHE A 160 13.24 14.75 12.64
CA PHE A 160 12.12 14.70 13.57
C PHE A 160 11.43 16.06 13.81
N ASP A 161 11.77 17.10 13.07
CA ASP A 161 11.21 18.43 13.25
C ASP A 161 9.75 18.56 12.77
N ALA A 162 9.38 17.80 11.73
CA ALA A 162 8.03 17.80 11.17
C ALA A 162 7.34 16.43 11.37
N PRO A 163 6.01 16.34 11.22
CA PRO A 163 5.30 15.08 11.23
C PRO A 163 5.81 14.13 10.14
N LEU A 164 6.02 12.86 10.50
CA LEU A 164 6.50 11.80 9.62
C LEU A 164 5.43 10.73 9.42
N SER A 165 5.31 10.21 8.21
CA SER A 165 4.51 9.03 7.94
C SER A 165 5.29 7.74 8.22
N LYS A 166 6.60 7.72 7.92
CA LYS A 166 7.50 6.58 8.15
C LYS A 166 8.96 6.97 8.13
N LEU A 167 9.82 6.06 8.61
CA LEU A 167 11.27 6.11 8.43
C LEU A 167 11.72 4.95 7.52
N TYR A 168 12.85 5.15 6.88
CA TYR A 168 13.60 4.13 6.16
C TYR A 168 14.94 3.93 6.84
N ILE A 169 15.38 2.69 6.96
CA ILE A 169 16.67 2.35 7.54
C ILE A 169 17.45 1.46 6.58
N GLN A 170 18.77 1.69 6.55
CA GLN A 170 19.73 0.88 5.82
C GLN A 170 20.95 0.60 6.69
N HIS A 171 21.61 -0.52 6.44
CA HIS A 171 22.85 -0.89 7.12
C HIS A 171 23.86 -1.40 6.10
N HIS A 172 25.12 -0.94 6.19
CA HIS A 172 26.16 -1.20 5.18
C HIS A 172 26.64 -2.67 5.12
N ALA A 173 26.40 -3.46 6.16
CA ALA A 173 26.91 -4.83 6.29
C ALA A 173 25.83 -5.89 6.52
N LEU A 174 24.58 -5.50 6.81
CA LEU A 174 23.47 -6.42 6.99
C LEU A 174 22.63 -6.49 5.70
N THR A 175 22.10 -7.67 5.41
CA THR A 175 21.03 -7.81 4.41
C THR A 175 19.75 -7.20 4.96
N ASP A 176 18.79 -6.89 4.07
CA ASP A 176 17.48 -6.31 4.44
C ASP A 176 16.74 -7.22 5.42
N ASP A 177 16.74 -8.54 5.18
CA ASP A 177 16.13 -9.53 6.07
C ASP A 177 16.75 -9.50 7.47
N ALA A 178 18.10 -9.52 7.54
CA ALA A 178 18.83 -9.49 8.80
C ALA A 178 18.59 -8.17 9.55
N LEU A 179 18.55 -7.04 8.82
CA LEU A 179 18.24 -5.73 9.38
C LEU A 179 16.81 -5.66 9.89
N ALA A 180 15.84 -6.12 9.10
CA ALA A 180 14.42 -6.14 9.48
C ALA A 180 14.19 -7.03 10.71
N GLU A 181 14.84 -8.19 10.78
CA GLU A 181 14.75 -9.08 11.93
C GLU A 181 15.37 -8.46 13.20
N ALA A 182 16.55 -7.85 13.10
CA ALA A 182 17.19 -7.13 14.20
C ALA A 182 16.30 -5.95 14.67
N ALA A 183 15.74 -5.18 13.74
CA ALA A 183 14.84 -4.08 14.06
C ALA A 183 13.56 -4.56 14.77
N ARG A 184 12.96 -5.68 14.34
CA ARG A 184 11.80 -6.27 15.02
C ARG A 184 12.14 -6.72 16.44
N ARG A 185 13.30 -7.35 16.65
CA ARG A 185 13.76 -7.75 18.00
C ARG A 185 14.00 -6.55 18.90
N ALA A 186 14.68 -5.53 18.40
CA ALA A 186 15.10 -4.39 19.20
C ALA A 186 13.98 -3.40 19.52
N ALA A 187 13.04 -3.17 18.57
CA ALA A 187 12.09 -2.08 18.63
C ALA A 187 10.66 -2.43 18.14
N GLY A 188 10.34 -3.70 17.90
CA GLY A 188 9.03 -4.13 17.42
C GLY A 188 7.87 -3.91 18.40
N ASP A 189 8.16 -3.53 19.64
CA ASP A 189 7.21 -3.07 20.66
C ASP A 189 6.89 -1.56 20.56
N LEU A 190 7.67 -0.81 19.80
CA LEU A 190 7.54 0.64 19.63
C LEU A 190 7.04 1.04 18.24
N VAL A 191 7.48 0.31 17.20
CA VAL A 191 7.22 0.60 15.80
C VAL A 191 6.94 -0.67 15.01
N GLY A 192 6.16 -0.57 13.94
CA GLY A 192 6.05 -1.63 12.94
C GLY A 192 7.33 -1.67 12.09
N VAL A 193 7.81 -2.86 11.73
CA VAL A 193 8.96 -3.05 10.85
C VAL A 193 8.52 -3.89 9.66
N VAL A 194 8.65 -3.35 8.46
CA VAL A 194 8.28 -4.04 7.22
C VAL A 194 9.41 -3.97 6.19
N MET A 195 9.50 -4.99 5.35
CA MET A 195 10.32 -5.01 4.16
C MET A 195 9.41 -4.73 2.97
N ALA A 196 9.65 -3.63 2.28
CA ALA A 196 8.77 -3.12 1.22
C ALA A 196 9.36 -3.28 -0.18
N GLY A 197 10.57 -3.82 -0.28
CA GLY A 197 11.31 -4.07 -1.51
C GLY A 197 12.78 -4.31 -1.20
N ALA A 198 13.56 -4.67 -2.20
CA ALA A 198 15.01 -4.82 -2.05
C ALA A 198 15.65 -3.50 -1.62
N GLY A 199 16.41 -3.51 -0.53
CA GLY A 199 17.04 -2.32 0.06
C GLY A 199 16.09 -1.39 0.81
N VAL A 200 14.83 -1.79 1.05
CA VAL A 200 13.80 -0.92 1.66
C VAL A 200 13.25 -1.55 2.92
N VAL A 201 13.87 -1.26 4.05
CA VAL A 201 13.35 -1.58 5.39
C VAL A 201 12.73 -0.33 5.99
N GLU A 202 11.45 -0.42 6.36
CA GLU A 202 10.65 0.69 6.84
C GLU A 202 10.23 0.54 8.29
N LEU A 203 10.23 1.66 9.03
CA LEU A 203 9.64 1.77 10.36
C LEU A 203 8.34 2.58 10.28
N LEU A 204 7.26 1.99 10.75
CA LEU A 204 5.89 2.49 10.64
C LEU A 204 5.26 2.70 12.03
N PRO A 205 4.15 3.43 12.14
CA PRO A 205 3.31 3.37 13.33
C PRO A 205 2.98 1.93 13.70
N LEU A 206 3.05 1.60 14.98
CA LEU A 206 2.79 0.24 15.47
C LEU A 206 1.36 -0.21 15.09
N GLY A 207 1.24 -1.41 14.51
CA GLY A 207 -0.02 -1.97 14.05
C GLY A 207 -0.52 -1.43 12.69
N LEU A 208 0.22 -0.52 12.07
CA LEU A 208 -0.08 -0.08 10.72
C LEU A 208 0.36 -1.14 9.70
N SER A 209 -0.48 -1.33 8.69
CA SER A 209 -0.20 -2.23 7.55
C SER A 209 -1.07 -1.85 6.35
N LYS A 210 -0.77 -2.38 5.17
CA LYS A 210 -1.62 -2.26 3.98
C LYS A 210 -3.06 -2.70 4.28
N ALA A 211 -3.26 -3.75 5.09
CA ALA A 211 -4.59 -4.24 5.49
C ALA A 211 -5.37 -3.23 6.32
N THR A 212 -4.74 -2.55 7.28
CA THR A 212 -5.45 -1.57 8.13
C THR A 212 -5.91 -0.37 7.32
N GLY A 213 -5.09 0.13 6.39
CA GLY A 213 -5.47 1.19 5.46
C GLY A 213 -6.58 0.74 4.50
N LEU A 214 -6.46 -0.47 3.93
CA LEU A 214 -7.46 -1.05 3.04
C LEU A 214 -8.81 -1.23 3.75
N ALA A 215 -8.82 -1.70 4.99
CA ALA A 215 -10.05 -1.84 5.79
C ALA A 215 -10.75 -0.48 6.01
N VAL A 216 -10.00 0.61 6.22
CA VAL A 216 -10.54 1.97 6.33
C VAL A 216 -11.14 2.43 5.00
N ALA A 217 -10.43 2.23 3.89
CA ALA A 217 -10.90 2.60 2.56
C ALA A 217 -12.13 1.79 2.14
N ALA A 218 -12.11 0.46 2.29
CA ALA A 218 -13.22 -0.44 1.97
C ALA A 218 -14.48 -0.11 2.76
N ARG A 219 -14.35 0.19 4.07
CA ARG A 219 -15.48 0.63 4.91
C ARG A 219 -16.12 1.92 4.39
N ARG A 220 -15.33 2.89 3.91
CA ARG A 220 -15.85 4.13 3.30
C ARG A 220 -16.66 3.84 2.04
N LEU A 221 -16.27 2.83 1.29
CA LEU A 221 -16.93 2.41 0.04
C LEU A 221 -18.05 1.39 0.27
N GLY A 222 -18.30 0.97 1.51
CA GLY A 222 -19.35 0.01 1.84
C GLY A 222 -19.06 -1.41 1.36
N VAL A 223 -17.78 -1.79 1.25
CA VAL A 223 -17.34 -3.14 0.85
C VAL A 223 -16.70 -3.87 2.03
N ARG A 224 -16.92 -5.17 2.10
CA ARG A 224 -16.40 -6.04 3.16
C ARG A 224 -15.17 -6.80 2.67
N ALA A 225 -14.35 -7.24 3.62
CA ALA A 225 -13.22 -8.14 3.37
C ALA A 225 -13.64 -9.41 2.59
N ALA A 226 -14.78 -10.00 2.95
CA ALA A 226 -15.33 -11.19 2.30
C ALA A 226 -15.71 -10.99 0.81
N ASP A 227 -15.78 -9.77 0.35
CA ASP A 227 -16.13 -9.41 -1.03
C ASP A 227 -14.92 -8.87 -1.81
N THR A 228 -13.68 -9.11 -1.29
CA THR A 228 -12.44 -8.52 -1.82
C THR A 228 -11.48 -9.59 -2.32
N ILE A 229 -10.90 -9.37 -3.51
CA ILE A 229 -9.71 -10.05 -4.01
C ILE A 229 -8.52 -9.11 -3.93
N ALA A 230 -7.36 -9.61 -3.52
CA ALA A 230 -6.13 -8.84 -3.37
C ALA A 230 -5.00 -9.43 -4.21
N PHE A 231 -4.14 -8.56 -4.77
CA PHE A 231 -2.95 -8.91 -5.53
C PHE A 231 -1.73 -8.24 -4.91
N GLY A 232 -0.60 -8.95 -4.84
CA GLY A 232 0.63 -8.45 -4.24
C GLY A 232 1.84 -9.30 -4.62
N ASP A 233 3.04 -8.82 -4.24
CA ASP A 233 4.31 -9.49 -4.53
C ASP A 233 5.31 -9.47 -3.36
N MET A 234 5.13 -8.64 -2.33
CA MET A 234 6.10 -8.46 -1.25
C MET A 234 5.54 -8.85 0.14
N PRO A 235 6.41 -9.10 1.15
CA PRO A 235 5.98 -9.45 2.51
C PRO A 235 5.04 -8.44 3.19
N ASN A 236 5.09 -7.16 2.80
CA ASN A 236 4.15 -6.14 3.28
C ASN A 236 2.70 -6.34 2.78
N ASP A 237 2.47 -7.25 1.83
CA ASP A 237 1.14 -7.66 1.34
C ASP A 237 0.52 -8.80 2.15
N VAL A 238 1.31 -9.53 2.94
CA VAL A 238 0.82 -10.64 3.79
C VAL A 238 -0.39 -10.22 4.65
N PRO A 239 -0.36 -9.07 5.34
CA PRO A 239 -1.54 -8.63 6.09
C PRO A 239 -2.76 -8.35 5.19
N MET A 240 -2.56 -7.86 3.96
CA MET A 240 -3.63 -7.58 3.00
C MET A 240 -4.28 -8.89 2.52
N PHE A 241 -3.50 -9.92 2.25
CA PHE A 241 -4.00 -11.27 1.91
C PHE A 241 -4.78 -11.86 3.08
N GLY A 242 -4.27 -11.76 4.30
CA GLY A 242 -4.99 -12.22 5.49
C GLY A 242 -6.30 -11.48 5.78
N TRP A 243 -6.47 -10.26 5.25
CA TRP A 243 -7.70 -9.48 5.37
C TRP A 243 -8.69 -9.76 4.24
N ALA A 244 -8.24 -9.92 3.00
CA ALA A 244 -9.09 -10.17 1.83
C ALA A 244 -9.73 -11.57 1.87
N ALA A 245 -10.77 -11.78 1.07
CA ALA A 245 -11.36 -13.11 0.89
C ALA A 245 -10.48 -14.03 0.04
N HIS A 246 -9.63 -13.45 -0.83
CA HIS A 246 -8.75 -14.21 -1.71
C HIS A 246 -7.50 -13.39 -2.03
N GLY A 247 -6.35 -13.94 -1.71
CA GLY A 247 -5.04 -13.35 -1.98
C GLY A 247 -4.35 -14.05 -3.15
N VAL A 248 -4.00 -13.32 -4.19
CA VAL A 248 -3.31 -13.81 -5.39
C VAL A 248 -1.91 -13.23 -5.44
N ALA A 249 -0.90 -14.07 -5.29
CA ALA A 249 0.50 -13.67 -5.42
C ALA A 249 0.90 -13.62 -6.90
N MET A 250 1.72 -12.63 -7.26
CA MET A 250 2.39 -12.58 -8.56
C MET A 250 3.47 -13.67 -8.64
N ALA A 251 3.82 -14.16 -9.85
CA ALA A 251 4.89 -15.15 -10.00
C ALA A 251 6.27 -14.62 -9.58
N ASN A 252 6.48 -13.30 -9.63
CA ASN A 252 7.68 -12.63 -9.13
C ASN A 252 7.66 -12.36 -7.62
N ALA A 253 6.66 -12.87 -6.89
CA ALA A 253 6.48 -12.57 -5.47
C ALA A 253 7.57 -13.20 -4.59
N HIS A 254 7.83 -12.54 -3.48
CA HIS A 254 8.69 -13.03 -2.41
C HIS A 254 8.14 -14.33 -1.80
N GLU A 255 9.04 -15.23 -1.38
CA GLU A 255 8.67 -16.55 -0.86
C GLU A 255 7.72 -16.51 0.35
N GLU A 256 7.83 -15.51 1.22
CA GLU A 256 6.93 -15.32 2.37
C GLU A 256 5.48 -15.07 1.91
N LEU A 257 5.27 -14.31 0.84
CA LEU A 257 3.94 -14.06 0.31
C LEU A 257 3.40 -15.27 -0.45
N LEU A 258 4.24 -15.94 -1.25
CA LEU A 258 3.88 -17.18 -1.94
C LEU A 258 3.41 -18.26 -0.96
N ALA A 259 4.00 -18.33 0.24
CA ALA A 259 3.66 -19.32 1.27
C ALA A 259 2.25 -19.14 1.86
N VAL A 260 1.65 -17.96 1.76
CA VAL A 260 0.34 -17.62 2.34
C VAL A 260 -0.73 -17.28 1.31
N ALA A 261 -0.38 -17.25 0.02
CA ALA A 261 -1.31 -16.93 -1.06
C ALA A 261 -2.30 -18.06 -1.31
N ASP A 262 -3.56 -17.71 -1.60
CA ASP A 262 -4.59 -18.68 -2.02
C ASP A 262 -4.36 -19.15 -3.47
N ALA A 263 -3.75 -18.30 -4.30
CA ALA A 263 -3.39 -18.61 -5.67
C ALA A 263 -2.14 -17.86 -6.11
N VAL A 264 -1.50 -18.35 -7.17
CA VAL A 264 -0.38 -17.68 -7.85
C VAL A 264 -0.79 -17.45 -9.30
N THR A 265 -0.50 -16.26 -9.82
CA THR A 265 -0.72 -15.87 -11.22
C THR A 265 0.61 -15.64 -11.94
N ALA A 266 0.59 -15.21 -13.21
CA ALA A 266 1.78 -14.81 -13.95
C ALA A 266 2.49 -13.60 -13.28
N SER A 267 3.69 -13.26 -13.73
CA SER A 267 4.41 -12.09 -13.21
C SER A 267 3.72 -10.77 -13.61
N ASN A 268 4.16 -9.68 -12.98
CA ASN A 268 3.72 -8.34 -13.35
C ASN A 268 4.07 -7.98 -14.80
N ASP A 269 5.19 -8.48 -15.32
CA ASP A 269 5.62 -8.29 -16.72
C ASP A 269 4.86 -9.19 -17.72
N GLU A 270 4.14 -10.19 -17.22
CA GLU A 270 3.35 -11.14 -18.01
C GLU A 270 1.84 -10.97 -17.80
N ASP A 271 1.42 -9.79 -17.33
CA ASP A 271 0.00 -9.42 -17.13
C ASP A 271 -0.77 -10.32 -16.13
N GLY A 272 -0.13 -10.77 -15.05
CA GLY A 272 -0.74 -11.68 -14.09
C GLY A 272 -2.03 -11.18 -13.46
N VAL A 273 -2.17 -9.88 -13.20
CA VAL A 273 -3.42 -9.28 -12.72
C VAL A 273 -4.53 -9.44 -13.76
N ALA A 274 -4.23 -9.13 -15.03
CA ALA A 274 -5.20 -9.25 -16.13
C ALA A 274 -5.66 -10.70 -16.30
N GLU A 275 -4.76 -11.68 -16.27
CA GLU A 275 -5.08 -13.10 -16.41
C GLU A 275 -6.17 -13.54 -15.43
N VAL A 276 -6.11 -13.09 -14.19
CA VAL A 276 -7.11 -13.42 -13.17
C VAL A 276 -8.40 -12.66 -13.39
N LEU A 277 -8.31 -11.35 -13.67
CA LEU A 277 -9.50 -10.51 -13.84
C LEU A 277 -10.33 -10.89 -15.08
N GLU A 278 -9.69 -11.26 -16.19
CA GLU A 278 -10.36 -11.74 -17.41
C GLU A 278 -11.19 -13.00 -17.16
N ARG A 279 -10.75 -13.89 -16.26
CA ARG A 279 -11.52 -15.08 -15.86
C ARG A 279 -12.70 -14.75 -14.97
N LEU A 280 -12.54 -13.75 -14.10
CA LEU A 280 -13.55 -13.34 -13.12
C LEU A 280 -14.60 -12.39 -13.70
N TYR A 281 -14.22 -11.54 -14.64
CA TYR A 281 -15.06 -10.51 -15.24
C TYR A 281 -14.97 -10.61 -16.77
N PRO A 282 -15.51 -11.69 -17.37
CA PRO A 282 -15.49 -11.87 -18.83
C PRO A 282 -16.26 -10.75 -19.52
N GLN A 283 -15.72 -10.28 -20.66
CA GLN A 283 -16.34 -9.23 -21.50
C GLN A 283 -17.52 -9.78 -22.29
#